data_a705e5ab50ede2958411fa319e31b6a0
#
_entry.id   a705e5ab50ede2958411fa319e31b6a0
#
_cell.length_a   1.000
_cell.length_b   1.000
_cell.length_c   1.000
_cell.angle_alpha   90.00
_cell.angle_beta   90.00
_cell.angle_gamma   90.00
#
_symmetry.space_group_name_H-M   'P 1'
#
loop_
_entity.id
_entity.type
_entity.pdbx_description
1 polymer ?
#
loop_
_entity_poly.entity_id
_entity_poly.type
_entity_poly.pdbx_seq_one_letter_code
_entity_poly.pdbx_strand_id
1 'polypeptide(L)'
;MNGLGIDKVQLTFPSDAVRLRGGFNHCDGWSPKVKYMESEELGSYPVQRDYYSDVKLGTGNLTMVLENETLAPRLSTIFNPTTCFHEFALTTDMKKVRDVMQDVIYKAGIDVDILEGKCKRIDVTKDRILSEKADNYVPALASFLSFKRQSTKLEYDNGCTLGNQSKQLGFYNRYAKLEKDGLLKNAIFHENTARLEYRLLSKGKRTWTDTYNLHTFNDVVTASMDQFNGIFVDGLKNVGLRDKLKGDELDINAIRPMSLISTMQQYETAFGRNWFQTYLKHQGIVSLVEQYSLDTLVIALAEVGGGKQSKVERSRIKATLNDAIKLNTRLTQGRSSLDYIHEFYEQFKQAV
;
A
#
# COMPACT_ATOMS: atom_id res chain seq x y z
N MET A 1 -12.62 -1.68 -14.00
CA MET A 1 -12.18 -0.29 -13.80
C MET A 1 -10.66 -0.28 -13.63
N ASN A 2 -9.96 0.20 -14.64
CA ASN A 2 -8.51 0.33 -14.61
C ASN A 2 -8.23 1.83 -14.60
N GLY A 3 -8.06 2.43 -13.43
CA GLY A 3 -7.94 3.89 -13.30
C GLY A 3 -6.66 4.32 -12.59
N LEU A 4 -6.12 5.44 -13.03
CA LEU A 4 -5.16 6.26 -12.31
C LEU A 4 -5.92 7.45 -11.73
N GLY A 5 -5.60 7.87 -10.52
CA GLY A 5 -6.19 9.06 -9.90
C GLY A 5 -5.43 9.51 -8.67
N ILE A 6 -5.97 10.54 -8.02
CA ILE A 6 -5.44 11.08 -6.78
C ILE A 6 -6.38 10.68 -5.65
N ASP A 7 -5.86 9.91 -4.69
CA ASP A 7 -6.66 9.42 -3.56
C ASP A 7 -6.64 10.36 -2.35
N LYS A 8 -5.53 11.06 -2.11
CA LYS A 8 -5.41 11.97 -0.97
C LYS A 8 -4.56 13.19 -1.32
N VAL A 9 -5.01 14.35 -0.85
CA VAL A 9 -4.28 15.61 -0.92
C VAL A 9 -4.24 16.25 0.46
N GLN A 10 -3.08 16.77 0.85
CA GLN A 10 -2.92 17.62 2.03
C GLN A 10 -2.29 18.94 1.62
N LEU A 11 -2.93 20.04 2.00
CA LEU A 11 -2.47 21.39 1.74
C LEU A 11 -2.19 22.12 3.04
N THR A 12 -1.29 23.11 2.98
CA THR A 12 -1.08 24.06 4.08
C THR A 12 -1.03 25.47 3.52
N PHE A 13 -1.60 26.41 4.27
CA PHE A 13 -1.65 27.82 3.93
C PHE A 13 -0.91 28.60 5.01
N PRO A 14 0.03 29.48 4.64
CA PRO A 14 0.68 30.37 5.60
C PRO A 14 -0.29 31.43 6.12
N SER A 15 0.08 32.08 7.20
CA SER A 15 -0.80 33.04 7.89
C SER A 15 -1.18 34.28 7.08
N ASP A 16 -0.32 34.70 6.18
CA ASP A 16 -0.57 35.84 5.28
C ASP A 16 -1.60 35.54 4.18
N ALA A 17 -1.80 34.25 3.87
CA ALA A 17 -2.80 33.80 2.91
C ALA A 17 -4.17 33.48 3.54
N VAL A 18 -4.28 33.40 4.88
CA VAL A 18 -5.50 32.98 5.57
C VAL A 18 -6.22 34.19 6.17
N ARG A 19 -7.45 34.43 5.77
CA ARG A 19 -8.30 35.45 6.34
C ARG A 19 -9.52 34.80 6.99
N LEU A 20 -9.76 35.16 8.25
CA LEU A 20 -10.98 34.76 8.95
C LEU A 20 -12.07 35.76 8.62
N ARG A 21 -13.22 35.28 8.17
CA ARG A 21 -14.36 36.13 7.85
C ARG A 21 -14.98 36.66 9.14
N GLY A 22 -15.43 37.93 9.11
CA GLY A 22 -16.03 38.58 10.24
C GLY A 22 -17.17 37.77 10.85
N GLY A 23 -17.06 37.42 12.13
CA GLY A 23 -17.94 36.47 12.80
C GLY A 23 -17.49 35.02 12.73
N PHE A 24 -16.19 34.73 12.49
CA PHE A 24 -15.61 33.40 12.81
C PHE A 24 -15.86 33.16 14.32
N ASN A 25 -17.09 32.85 14.62
CA ASN A 25 -17.48 32.34 15.92
C ASN A 25 -17.28 30.85 15.86
N HIS A 26 -16.43 30.37 16.71
CA HIS A 26 -15.99 29.00 16.93
C HIS A 26 -17.11 27.94 16.99
N CYS A 27 -18.37 28.33 16.70
CA CYS A 27 -19.54 27.55 17.05
C CYS A 27 -20.03 26.61 15.93
N ASP A 28 -19.83 26.97 14.68
CA ASP A 28 -20.44 26.22 13.58
C ASP A 28 -19.45 25.22 12.94
N GLY A 29 -19.36 24.04 13.55
CA GLY A 29 -18.59 22.91 12.99
C GLY A 29 -17.11 22.89 13.34
N TRP A 30 -16.63 23.78 14.22
CA TRP A 30 -15.26 23.81 14.71
C TRP A 30 -15.16 23.37 16.17
N SER A 31 -14.27 22.44 16.46
CA SER A 31 -13.97 21.94 17.82
C SER A 31 -12.62 22.45 18.30
N PRO A 32 -12.53 23.15 19.42
CA PRO A 32 -11.27 23.63 19.94
C PRO A 32 -10.46 22.49 20.56
N LYS A 33 -9.15 22.50 20.31
CA LYS A 33 -8.17 21.68 21.02
C LYS A 33 -7.12 22.58 21.63
N VAL A 34 -7.09 22.61 22.96
CA VAL A 34 -6.14 23.44 23.71
C VAL A 34 -4.93 22.61 24.07
N LYS A 35 -3.74 23.13 23.76
CA LYS A 35 -2.48 22.60 24.30
C LYS A 35 -2.14 23.35 25.55
N TYR A 36 -1.88 22.61 26.60
CA TYR A 36 -1.45 23.15 27.90
C TYR A 36 0.04 22.91 28.09
N MET A 37 0.69 23.83 28.77
CA MET A 37 2.04 23.66 29.27
C MET A 37 1.98 23.69 30.81
N GLU A 38 2.69 22.80 31.45
CA GLU A 38 2.80 22.77 32.89
C GLU A 38 4.04 23.57 33.33
N SER A 39 3.85 24.43 34.31
CA SER A 39 4.92 25.18 34.97
C SER A 39 4.79 25.00 36.47
N GLU A 40 5.90 24.84 37.14
CA GLU A 40 5.93 24.72 38.62
C GLU A 40 5.38 25.98 39.33
N GLU A 41 5.52 27.17 38.70
CA GLU A 41 5.06 28.43 39.25
C GLU A 41 3.62 28.79 38.89
N LEU A 42 3.17 28.47 37.69
CA LEU A 42 1.89 28.92 37.16
C LEU A 42 0.84 27.81 37.02
N GLY A 43 1.22 26.59 37.37
CA GLY A 43 0.35 25.42 37.08
C GLY A 43 0.18 25.15 35.59
N SER A 44 -0.94 24.54 35.26
CA SER A 44 -1.27 24.24 33.85
C SER A 44 -1.91 25.46 33.18
N TYR A 45 -1.28 25.99 32.13
CA TYR A 45 -1.83 27.13 31.38
C TYR A 45 -1.88 26.87 29.87
N PRO A 46 -2.85 27.41 29.14
CA PRO A 46 -3.00 27.21 27.72
C PRO A 46 -1.91 27.96 26.93
N VAL A 47 -1.15 27.24 26.10
CA VAL A 47 -0.11 27.85 25.24
C VAL A 47 -0.52 27.96 23.80
N GLN A 48 -1.45 27.12 23.34
CA GLN A 48 -1.91 27.13 21.97
C GLN A 48 -3.35 26.62 21.91
N ARG A 49 -4.17 27.29 21.12
CA ARG A 49 -5.51 26.84 20.78
C ARG A 49 -5.59 26.60 19.27
N ASP A 50 -5.87 25.35 18.92
CA ASP A 50 -6.12 24.94 17.53
C ASP A 50 -7.60 24.60 17.38
N TYR A 51 -8.16 24.80 16.20
CA TYR A 51 -9.52 24.44 15.87
C TYR A 51 -9.55 23.35 14.82
N TYR A 52 -10.41 22.39 15.00
CA TYR A 52 -10.59 21.24 14.11
C TYR A 52 -12.00 21.25 13.55
N SER A 53 -12.13 21.03 12.26
CA SER A 53 -13.40 20.82 11.60
C SER A 53 -13.31 19.66 10.62
N ASP A 54 -14.29 18.76 10.69
CA ASP A 54 -14.47 17.66 9.74
C ASP A 54 -15.80 17.86 9.02
N VAL A 55 -15.73 18.37 7.78
CA VAL A 55 -16.89 18.55 6.94
C VAL A 55 -17.12 17.32 6.10
N LYS A 56 -18.30 16.71 6.22
CA LYS A 56 -18.65 15.54 5.42
C LYS A 56 -18.83 15.94 3.96
N LEU A 57 -18.09 15.28 3.09
CA LEU A 57 -18.14 15.45 1.64
C LEU A 57 -18.28 14.09 0.97
N GLY A 58 -19.39 13.85 0.31
CA GLY A 58 -19.63 12.56 -0.30
C GLY A 58 -19.59 11.41 0.71
N THR A 59 -18.74 10.43 0.48
CA THR A 59 -18.48 9.30 1.39
C THR A 59 -17.28 9.53 2.31
N GLY A 60 -16.57 10.66 2.16
CA GLY A 60 -15.40 11.03 2.97
C GLY A 60 -15.58 12.34 3.72
N ASN A 61 -14.50 12.84 4.26
CA ASN A 61 -14.43 14.08 4.99
C ASN A 61 -13.35 15.01 4.43
N LEU A 62 -13.62 16.31 4.50
CA LEU A 62 -12.58 17.33 4.51
C LEU A 62 -12.21 17.61 5.96
N THR A 63 -11.02 17.27 6.36
CA THR A 63 -10.47 17.66 7.66
C THR A 63 -9.73 18.98 7.52
N MET A 64 -10.10 19.96 8.34
CA MET A 64 -9.43 21.26 8.43
C MET A 64 -8.84 21.44 9.82
N VAL A 65 -7.65 22.00 9.90
CA VAL A 65 -7.00 22.40 11.15
C VAL A 65 -6.55 23.84 11.04
N LEU A 66 -7.09 24.70 11.88
CA LEU A 66 -6.70 26.09 12.01
C LEU A 66 -5.84 26.25 13.26
N GLU A 67 -4.57 26.54 13.06
CA GLU A 67 -3.58 26.74 14.13
C GLU A 67 -3.37 28.23 14.43
N ASN A 68 -3.14 28.58 15.69
CA ASN A 68 -2.77 29.93 16.13
C ASN A 68 -3.74 31.02 15.65
N GLU A 69 -5.04 30.82 15.83
CA GLU A 69 -6.12 31.69 15.36
C GLU A 69 -5.89 33.19 15.63
N THR A 70 -5.37 33.53 16.82
CA THR A 70 -5.30 34.93 17.27
C THR A 70 -4.09 35.71 16.79
N LEU A 71 -2.98 35.04 16.52
CA LEU A 71 -1.71 35.71 16.20
C LEU A 71 -1.30 35.56 14.73
N ALA A 72 -1.38 34.37 14.22
CA ALA A 72 -0.96 34.04 12.86
C ALA A 72 -1.68 32.75 12.40
N PRO A 73 -2.94 32.84 11.97
CA PRO A 73 -3.72 31.66 11.62
C PRO A 73 -3.06 30.88 10.48
N ARG A 74 -2.88 29.59 10.67
CA ARG A 74 -2.37 28.67 9.64
C ARG A 74 -3.43 27.62 9.38
N LEU A 75 -3.82 27.46 8.14
CA LEU A 75 -4.77 26.44 7.75
C LEU A 75 -4.05 25.22 7.19
N SER A 76 -4.42 24.05 7.66
CA SER A 76 -4.07 22.76 7.05
C SER A 76 -5.35 22.04 6.64
N THR A 77 -5.37 21.48 5.44
CA THR A 77 -6.51 20.71 4.93
C THR A 77 -6.05 19.32 4.48
N ILE A 78 -6.88 18.30 4.76
CA ILE A 78 -6.68 16.94 4.27
C ILE A 78 -8.00 16.47 3.68
N PHE A 79 -7.97 15.99 2.45
CA PHE A 79 -9.16 15.45 1.78
C PHE A 79 -8.81 14.32 0.81
N ASN A 80 -9.83 13.54 0.49
CA ASN A 80 -9.75 12.48 -0.50
C ASN A 80 -10.63 12.88 -1.71
N PRO A 81 -10.03 13.25 -2.86
CA PRO A 81 -10.77 13.67 -4.03
C PRO A 81 -11.82 12.65 -4.50
N THR A 82 -11.51 11.37 -4.45
CA THR A 82 -12.40 10.29 -4.89
C THR A 82 -13.71 10.27 -4.07
N THR A 83 -13.62 10.46 -2.76
CA THR A 83 -14.80 10.38 -1.89
C THR A 83 -15.65 11.63 -1.87
N CYS A 84 -15.11 12.78 -2.34
CA CYS A 84 -15.83 14.06 -2.38
C CYS A 84 -17.11 14.02 -3.25
N PHE A 85 -17.17 13.15 -4.24
CA PHE A 85 -18.26 13.08 -5.20
C PHE A 85 -19.11 11.81 -5.09
N HIS A 86 -19.03 11.06 -3.98
CA HIS A 86 -19.65 9.74 -3.83
C HIS A 86 -19.20 8.72 -4.91
N GLU A 87 -18.08 8.98 -5.56
CA GLU A 87 -17.54 8.10 -6.57
C GLU A 87 -16.64 7.05 -5.91
N PHE A 88 -16.76 5.82 -6.39
CA PHE A 88 -15.89 4.72 -5.96
C PHE A 88 -14.71 4.55 -6.94
N ALA A 89 -14.85 5.11 -8.15
CA ALA A 89 -13.78 5.23 -9.12
C ALA A 89 -12.82 6.35 -8.74
N LEU A 90 -11.55 6.20 -9.14
CA LEU A 90 -10.55 7.25 -8.93
C LEU A 90 -10.93 8.49 -9.74
N THR A 91 -10.94 9.65 -9.10
CA THR A 91 -11.21 10.91 -9.80
C THR A 91 -9.95 11.48 -10.42
N THR A 92 -10.12 12.03 -11.60
CA THR A 92 -9.10 12.75 -12.37
C THR A 92 -9.49 14.21 -12.59
N ASP A 93 -10.72 14.59 -12.26
CA ASP A 93 -11.21 15.95 -12.42
C ASP A 93 -10.85 16.84 -11.21
N MET A 94 -9.59 17.24 -11.17
CA MET A 94 -9.07 18.08 -10.09
C MET A 94 -9.63 19.50 -10.13
N LYS A 95 -10.19 19.98 -11.26
CA LYS A 95 -10.86 21.29 -11.34
C LYS A 95 -12.16 21.26 -10.57
N LYS A 96 -12.97 20.22 -10.75
CA LYS A 96 -14.20 20.02 -9.97
C LYS A 96 -13.90 19.86 -8.48
N VAL A 97 -12.83 19.12 -8.13
CA VAL A 97 -12.37 19.02 -6.74
C VAL A 97 -12.04 20.38 -6.15
N ARG A 98 -11.29 21.20 -6.87
CA ARG A 98 -10.97 22.58 -6.47
C ARG A 98 -12.23 23.38 -6.14
N ASP A 99 -13.22 23.39 -7.03
CA ASP A 99 -14.43 24.22 -6.86
C ASP A 99 -15.21 23.82 -5.61
N VAL A 100 -15.37 22.50 -5.39
CA VAL A 100 -16.04 22.00 -4.18
C VAL A 100 -15.26 22.36 -2.92
N MET A 101 -13.94 22.20 -2.92
CA MET A 101 -13.11 22.48 -1.75
C MET A 101 -13.09 23.97 -1.41
N GLN A 102 -13.00 24.84 -2.44
CA GLN A 102 -13.07 26.29 -2.27
C GLN A 102 -14.38 26.72 -1.61
N ASP A 103 -15.52 26.20 -2.09
CA ASP A 103 -16.83 26.50 -1.54
C ASP A 103 -16.97 26.05 -0.07
N VAL A 104 -16.50 24.85 0.24
CA VAL A 104 -16.58 24.30 1.61
C VAL A 104 -15.73 25.10 2.60
N ILE A 105 -14.49 25.41 2.23
CA ILE A 105 -13.58 26.21 3.08
C ILE A 105 -14.17 27.60 3.32
N TYR A 106 -14.72 28.23 2.26
CA TYR A 106 -15.36 29.51 2.35
C TYR A 106 -16.61 29.49 3.28
N LYS A 107 -17.46 28.46 3.15
CA LYS A 107 -18.61 28.24 4.04
C LYS A 107 -18.22 27.99 5.50
N ALA A 108 -17.05 27.42 5.73
CA ALA A 108 -16.49 27.22 7.06
C ALA A 108 -15.95 28.53 7.70
N GLY A 109 -16.12 29.69 7.07
CA GLY A 109 -15.72 31.00 7.60
C GLY A 109 -14.26 31.37 7.28
N ILE A 110 -13.60 30.66 6.39
CA ILE A 110 -12.21 30.92 6.00
C ILE A 110 -12.17 31.43 4.55
N ASP A 111 -11.56 32.58 4.36
CA ASP A 111 -11.26 33.14 3.05
C ASP A 111 -9.80 32.89 2.70
N VAL A 112 -9.59 32.03 1.73
CA VAL A 112 -8.27 31.61 1.23
C VAL A 112 -8.44 31.15 -0.22
N ASP A 113 -7.49 31.46 -1.08
CA ASP A 113 -7.43 30.83 -2.41
C ASP A 113 -6.83 29.43 -2.28
N ILE A 114 -7.65 28.41 -2.51
CA ILE A 114 -7.20 27.02 -2.39
C ILE A 114 -6.06 26.68 -3.37
N LEU A 115 -5.97 27.36 -4.51
CA LEU A 115 -4.92 27.15 -5.51
C LEU A 115 -3.52 27.51 -4.99
N GLU A 116 -3.42 28.45 -4.03
CA GLU A 116 -2.16 28.83 -3.40
C GLU A 116 -1.71 27.86 -2.29
N GLY A 117 -2.56 26.91 -1.94
CA GLY A 117 -2.25 25.91 -0.90
C GLY A 117 -1.01 25.10 -1.24
N LYS A 118 0.00 25.14 -0.36
CA LYS A 118 1.27 24.37 -0.51
C LYS A 118 1.03 22.89 -0.29
N CYS A 119 1.40 22.08 -1.26
CA CYS A 119 1.26 20.62 -1.21
C CYS A 119 2.18 20.02 -0.15
N LYS A 120 1.61 19.26 0.78
CA LYS A 120 2.32 18.50 1.82
C LYS A 120 2.21 17.00 1.64
N ARG A 121 1.17 16.55 0.96
CA ARG A 121 0.96 15.15 0.62
C ARG A 121 0.13 15.03 -0.63
N ILE A 122 0.52 14.09 -1.49
CA ILE A 122 -0.30 13.60 -2.59
C ILE A 122 -0.15 12.08 -2.64
N ASP A 123 -1.27 11.38 -2.73
CA ASP A 123 -1.31 9.94 -2.96
C ASP A 123 -1.77 9.71 -4.41
N VAL A 124 -0.83 9.32 -5.27
CA VAL A 124 -1.13 8.91 -6.65
C VAL A 124 -1.41 7.42 -6.65
N THR A 125 -2.53 7.03 -7.23
CA THR A 125 -3.12 5.72 -6.97
C THR A 125 -3.57 5.06 -8.27
N LYS A 126 -3.36 3.75 -8.36
CA LYS A 126 -3.94 2.91 -9.43
C LYS A 126 -4.75 1.76 -8.84
N ASP A 127 -5.89 1.49 -9.48
CA ASP A 127 -6.67 0.29 -9.25
C ASP A 127 -6.49 -0.67 -10.41
N ARG A 128 -6.30 -1.97 -10.12
CA ARG A 128 -6.16 -3.05 -11.10
C ARG A 128 -6.92 -4.28 -10.64
N ILE A 129 -7.51 -4.99 -11.60
CA ILE A 129 -8.05 -6.33 -11.37
C ILE A 129 -6.91 -7.31 -11.61
N LEU A 130 -6.57 -8.07 -10.59
CA LEU A 130 -5.54 -9.10 -10.64
C LEU A 130 -6.17 -10.47 -10.96
N SER A 131 -5.36 -11.45 -11.29
CA SER A 131 -5.85 -12.81 -11.55
C SER A 131 -6.39 -13.48 -10.28
N GLU A 132 -5.90 -13.06 -9.10
CA GLU A 132 -6.32 -13.55 -7.79
C GLU A 132 -6.56 -12.39 -6.82
N LYS A 133 -7.08 -12.70 -5.61
CA LYS A 133 -7.27 -11.70 -4.55
C LYS A 133 -5.94 -11.06 -4.16
N ALA A 134 -5.98 -9.77 -3.91
CA ALA A 134 -4.80 -9.00 -3.53
C ALA A 134 -4.06 -9.57 -2.31
N ASP A 135 -4.78 -10.23 -1.41
CA ASP A 135 -4.25 -10.85 -0.20
C ASP A 135 -3.14 -11.87 -0.51
N ASN A 136 -3.29 -12.62 -1.63
CA ASN A 136 -2.33 -13.62 -2.08
C ASN A 136 -0.99 -13.00 -2.52
N TYR A 137 -0.98 -11.72 -2.92
CA TYR A 137 0.23 -10.99 -3.35
C TYR A 137 1.02 -10.41 -2.17
N VAL A 138 0.37 -10.15 -1.03
CA VAL A 138 0.96 -9.44 0.10
C VAL A 138 2.26 -10.07 0.60
N PRO A 139 2.36 -11.39 0.86
CA PRO A 139 3.60 -12.00 1.33
C PRO A 139 4.75 -11.87 0.33
N ALA A 140 4.45 -12.06 -0.97
CA ALA A 140 5.44 -11.91 -2.03
C ALA A 140 5.95 -10.46 -2.11
N LEU A 141 5.04 -9.48 -2.12
CA LEU A 141 5.40 -8.07 -2.20
C LEU A 141 6.13 -7.58 -0.95
N ALA A 142 5.70 -7.99 0.25
CA ALA A 142 6.34 -7.61 1.50
C ALA A 142 7.79 -8.13 1.60
N SER A 143 8.08 -9.30 1.04
CA SER A 143 9.44 -9.83 0.98
C SER A 143 10.28 -9.25 -0.15
N PHE A 144 9.64 -8.85 -1.25
CA PHE A 144 10.30 -8.43 -2.49
C PHE A 144 10.56 -6.93 -2.57
N LEU A 145 9.58 -6.11 -2.15
CA LEU A 145 9.71 -4.66 -2.18
C LEU A 145 10.60 -4.20 -1.03
N SER A 146 11.57 -3.38 -1.35
CA SER A 146 12.46 -2.77 -0.37
C SER A 146 12.76 -1.32 -0.74
N PHE A 147 12.83 -0.47 0.25
CA PHE A 147 13.13 0.94 0.08
C PHE A 147 14.52 1.28 0.62
N LYS A 148 15.27 2.09 -0.08
CA LYS A 148 16.48 2.67 0.49
C LYS A 148 16.12 3.50 1.72
N ARG A 149 16.76 3.21 2.87
CA ARG A 149 16.45 3.83 4.18
C ARG A 149 14.98 3.60 4.59
N GLN A 150 14.52 2.37 4.45
CA GLN A 150 13.17 2.01 4.87
C GLN A 150 13.01 2.22 6.38
N SER A 151 11.96 2.97 6.76
CA SER A 151 11.56 3.20 8.14
C SER A 151 10.15 2.68 8.45
N THR A 152 9.42 2.31 7.41
CA THR A 152 8.04 1.81 7.51
C THR A 152 7.96 0.50 6.76
N LYS A 153 7.59 -0.56 7.47
CA LYS A 153 7.17 -1.84 6.90
C LYS A 153 6.00 -2.33 7.74
N LEU A 154 4.81 -2.25 7.20
CA LEU A 154 3.57 -2.69 7.84
C LEU A 154 2.93 -3.73 6.93
N GLU A 155 2.65 -4.89 7.49
CA GLU A 155 1.93 -5.96 6.82
C GLU A 155 0.59 -6.15 7.52
N TYR A 156 -0.46 -6.31 6.74
CA TYR A 156 -1.83 -6.56 7.18
C TYR A 156 -2.34 -7.80 6.47
N ASP A 157 -3.41 -8.39 6.95
CA ASP A 157 -4.02 -9.56 6.31
C ASP A 157 -4.37 -9.32 4.83
N ASN A 158 -4.75 -8.09 4.48
CA ASN A 158 -5.23 -7.71 3.16
C ASN A 158 -4.39 -6.63 2.47
N GLY A 159 -3.16 -6.37 2.93
CA GLY A 159 -2.31 -5.35 2.33
C GLY A 159 -0.96 -5.16 3.02
N CYS A 160 -0.12 -4.33 2.41
CA CYS A 160 1.14 -3.89 3.03
C CYS A 160 1.44 -2.42 2.71
N THR A 161 2.20 -1.80 3.59
CA THR A 161 2.73 -0.44 3.37
C THR A 161 4.23 -0.45 3.64
N LEU A 162 5.00 0.00 2.66
CA LEU A 162 6.45 0.02 2.69
C LEU A 162 6.95 1.42 2.36
N GLY A 163 8.05 1.85 2.94
CA GLY A 163 8.63 3.13 2.60
C GLY A 163 9.47 3.80 3.67
N ASN A 164 9.56 5.11 3.54
CA ASN A 164 10.25 5.99 4.48
C ASN A 164 9.40 7.22 4.80
N GLN A 165 9.96 8.18 5.52
CA GLN A 165 9.24 9.39 5.93
C GLN A 165 8.82 10.30 4.77
N SER A 166 9.44 10.16 3.57
CA SER A 166 9.17 11.02 2.42
C SER A 166 8.29 10.35 1.36
N LYS A 167 8.38 9.03 1.24
CA LYS A 167 7.74 8.25 0.17
C LYS A 167 7.31 6.91 0.70
N GLN A 168 6.10 6.50 0.38
CA GLN A 168 5.56 5.20 0.76
C GLN A 168 4.81 4.56 -0.40
N LEU A 169 4.86 3.23 -0.46
CA LEU A 169 4.05 2.43 -1.34
C LEU A 169 3.08 1.62 -0.49
N GLY A 170 1.78 1.81 -0.71
CA GLY A 170 0.71 1.05 -0.07
C GLY A 170 0.04 0.16 -1.10
N PHE A 171 -0.02 -1.14 -0.83
CA PHE A 171 -0.75 -2.12 -1.65
C PHE A 171 -1.79 -2.80 -0.79
N TYR A 172 -3.02 -2.91 -1.28
CA TYR A 172 -4.08 -3.58 -0.53
C TYR A 172 -5.27 -4.04 -1.40
N ASN A 173 -6.04 -4.95 -0.84
CA ASN A 173 -7.32 -5.41 -1.38
C ASN A 173 -8.36 -4.29 -1.29
N ARG A 174 -8.67 -3.68 -2.44
CA ARG A 174 -9.64 -2.58 -2.50
C ARG A 174 -11.05 -3.03 -2.21
N TYR A 175 -11.43 -4.24 -2.69
CA TYR A 175 -12.73 -4.82 -2.44
C TYR A 175 -12.97 -5.05 -0.94
N ALA A 176 -12.05 -5.72 -0.26
CA ALA A 176 -12.17 -5.99 1.17
C ALA A 176 -12.24 -4.69 2.00
N LYS A 177 -11.51 -3.64 1.58
CA LYS A 177 -11.61 -2.32 2.24
C LYS A 177 -12.99 -1.70 2.07
N LEU A 178 -13.55 -1.69 0.86
CA LEU A 178 -14.89 -1.14 0.59
C LEU A 178 -15.99 -1.94 1.32
N GLU A 179 -15.82 -3.26 1.43
CA GLU A 179 -16.72 -4.13 2.18
C GLU A 179 -16.70 -3.76 3.67
N LYS A 180 -15.52 -3.64 4.27
CA LYS A 180 -15.34 -3.22 5.66
C LYS A 180 -15.92 -1.83 5.94
N ASP A 181 -15.78 -0.92 4.99
CA ASP A 181 -16.32 0.46 5.10
C ASP A 181 -17.84 0.52 4.80
N GLY A 182 -18.49 -0.61 4.48
CA GLY A 182 -19.92 -0.69 4.17
C GLY A 182 -20.31 -0.06 2.83
N LEU A 183 -19.36 0.17 1.94
CA LEU A 183 -19.52 0.92 0.70
C LEU A 183 -19.82 0.04 -0.52
N LEU A 184 -19.69 -1.27 -0.44
CA LEU A 184 -19.92 -2.18 -1.58
C LEU A 184 -21.36 -2.21 -2.09
N LYS A 185 -22.35 -1.85 -1.27
CA LYS A 185 -23.78 -1.91 -1.64
C LYS A 185 -24.13 -1.08 -2.88
N ASN A 186 -23.30 -0.09 -3.20
CA ASN A 186 -23.54 0.86 -4.29
C ASN A 186 -22.46 0.81 -5.38
N ALA A 187 -21.56 -0.17 -5.34
CA ALA A 187 -20.42 -0.23 -6.25
C ALA A 187 -20.24 -1.62 -6.84
N ILE A 188 -20.08 -1.69 -8.16
CA ILE A 188 -19.73 -2.94 -8.85
C ILE A 188 -18.19 -3.02 -8.90
N PHE A 189 -17.61 -3.68 -7.89
CA PHE A 189 -16.19 -3.99 -7.85
C PHE A 189 -15.95 -5.49 -7.99
N HIS A 190 -14.92 -5.85 -8.73
CA HIS A 190 -14.46 -7.22 -8.80
C HIS A 190 -13.69 -7.56 -7.51
N GLU A 191 -13.91 -8.76 -6.94
CA GLU A 191 -13.27 -9.18 -5.67
C GLU A 191 -11.74 -9.20 -5.72
N ASN A 192 -11.15 -9.34 -6.91
CA ASN A 192 -9.71 -9.30 -7.15
C ASN A 192 -9.19 -7.87 -7.40
N THR A 193 -9.98 -6.84 -7.11
CA THR A 193 -9.51 -5.46 -7.28
C THR A 193 -8.50 -5.10 -6.22
N ALA A 194 -7.28 -4.84 -6.66
CA ALA A 194 -6.19 -4.34 -5.84
C ALA A 194 -5.96 -2.85 -6.08
N ARG A 195 -5.54 -2.14 -5.04
CA ARG A 195 -5.10 -0.74 -5.10
C ARG A 195 -3.63 -0.64 -4.73
N LEU A 196 -2.89 0.12 -5.54
CA LEU A 196 -1.53 0.53 -5.25
C LEU A 196 -1.48 2.05 -5.14
N GLU A 197 -1.01 2.54 -4.01
CA GLU A 197 -0.87 3.96 -3.70
C GLU A 197 0.60 4.33 -3.59
N TYR A 198 1.05 5.30 -4.38
CA TYR A 198 2.33 5.93 -4.18
C TYR A 198 2.12 7.25 -3.43
N ARG A 199 2.52 7.26 -2.16
CA ARG A 199 2.32 8.36 -1.23
C ARG A 199 3.56 9.24 -1.20
N LEU A 200 3.42 10.49 -1.58
CA LEU A 200 4.43 11.53 -1.52
C LEU A 200 4.20 12.37 -0.27
N LEU A 201 5.14 12.36 0.66
CA LEU A 201 5.02 13.00 1.98
C LEU A 201 6.08 14.10 2.12
N SER A 202 5.67 15.30 2.52
CA SER A 202 6.59 16.42 2.71
C SER A 202 7.22 16.36 4.11
N LYS A 203 8.24 15.51 4.24
CA LYS A 203 9.10 15.48 5.44
C LYS A 203 10.56 15.53 4.98
N GLY A 204 11.26 16.64 5.25
CA GLY A 204 12.67 16.81 4.95
C GLY A 204 13.02 18.01 4.09
N LYS A 205 14.33 18.25 3.86
CA LYS A 205 14.86 19.44 3.16
C LYS A 205 14.69 19.41 1.63
N ARG A 206 14.66 18.21 1.02
CA ARG A 206 14.36 18.04 -0.41
C ARG A 206 13.00 17.41 -0.55
N THR A 207 12.06 18.19 -1.02
CA THR A 207 10.69 17.77 -1.17
C THR A 207 10.47 17.15 -2.55
N TRP A 208 9.58 16.18 -2.63
CA TRP A 208 9.09 15.62 -3.89
C TRP A 208 8.45 16.71 -4.78
N THR A 209 7.99 17.82 -4.17
CA THR A 209 7.43 18.97 -4.86
C THR A 209 8.41 19.57 -5.86
N ASP A 210 9.69 19.68 -5.50
CA ASP A 210 10.73 20.17 -6.41
C ASP A 210 11.03 19.17 -7.53
N THR A 211 10.97 17.85 -7.21
CA THR A 211 11.25 16.79 -8.20
C THR A 211 10.18 16.74 -9.30
N TYR A 212 8.91 16.94 -8.93
CA TYR A 212 7.78 16.77 -9.83
C TYR A 212 7.08 18.09 -10.19
N ASN A 213 7.62 19.22 -9.72
CA ASN A 213 7.07 20.55 -9.92
C ASN A 213 5.60 20.68 -9.48
N LEU A 214 5.29 20.16 -8.28
CA LEU A 214 3.94 20.15 -7.68
C LEU A 214 3.97 20.88 -6.34
N HIS A 215 4.28 22.19 -6.35
CA HIS A 215 4.46 22.99 -5.15
C HIS A 215 3.13 23.42 -4.52
N THR A 216 2.17 23.77 -5.36
CA THR A 216 0.87 24.29 -4.96
C THR A 216 -0.26 23.39 -5.45
N PHE A 217 -1.47 23.63 -4.95
CA PHE A 217 -2.64 22.94 -5.46
C PHE A 217 -2.96 23.32 -6.91
N ASN A 218 -2.61 24.53 -7.34
CA ASN A 218 -2.71 24.92 -8.74
C ASN A 218 -1.90 23.99 -9.66
N ASP A 219 -0.68 23.62 -9.25
CA ASP A 219 0.15 22.70 -10.02
C ASP A 219 -0.51 21.33 -10.14
N VAL A 220 -1.18 20.87 -9.05
CA VAL A 220 -1.91 19.59 -9.05
C VAL A 220 -3.14 19.66 -9.97
N VAL A 221 -3.88 20.77 -9.95
CA VAL A 221 -5.09 20.97 -10.78
C VAL A 221 -4.76 21.07 -12.26
N THR A 222 -3.60 21.62 -12.60
CA THR A 222 -3.14 21.83 -13.98
C THR A 222 -2.31 20.67 -14.53
N ALA A 223 -1.80 19.80 -13.67
CA ALA A 223 -1.03 18.63 -14.08
C ALA A 223 -1.83 17.67 -14.97
N SER A 224 -1.18 17.15 -15.99
CA SER A 224 -1.79 16.13 -16.86
C SER A 224 -1.84 14.75 -16.21
N MET A 225 -2.73 13.89 -16.68
CA MET A 225 -2.76 12.49 -16.24
C MET A 225 -1.49 11.74 -16.61
N ASP A 226 -0.86 12.07 -17.73
CA ASP A 226 0.44 11.50 -18.13
C ASP A 226 1.54 11.85 -17.13
N GLN A 227 1.52 13.09 -16.61
CA GLN A 227 2.45 13.50 -15.55
C GLN A 227 2.24 12.67 -14.27
N PHE A 228 1.00 12.47 -13.83
CA PHE A 228 0.71 11.60 -12.68
C PHE A 228 1.07 10.14 -12.95
N ASN A 229 0.84 9.65 -14.16
CA ASN A 229 1.28 8.31 -14.53
C ASN A 229 2.81 8.19 -14.49
N GLY A 230 3.53 9.18 -15.00
CA GLY A 230 4.98 9.26 -14.90
C GLY A 230 5.48 9.23 -13.45
N ILE A 231 4.88 10.02 -12.57
CA ILE A 231 5.17 10.02 -11.13
C ILE A 231 4.93 8.64 -10.51
N PHE A 232 3.82 7.99 -10.84
CA PHE A 232 3.49 6.67 -10.32
C PHE A 232 4.48 5.60 -10.78
N VAL A 233 4.81 5.56 -12.08
CA VAL A 233 5.77 4.61 -12.65
C VAL A 233 7.18 4.85 -12.10
N ASP A 234 7.58 6.12 -11.95
CA ASP A 234 8.86 6.49 -11.33
C ASP A 234 8.93 6.03 -9.87
N GLY A 235 7.82 6.18 -9.14
CA GLY A 235 7.68 5.66 -7.79
C GLY A 235 7.82 4.15 -7.73
N LEU A 236 7.14 3.43 -8.61
CA LEU A 236 7.21 1.97 -8.69
C LEU A 236 8.63 1.48 -8.98
N LYS A 237 9.32 2.08 -9.95
CA LYS A 237 10.70 1.73 -10.32
C LYS A 237 11.71 2.12 -9.25
N ASN A 238 11.73 3.39 -8.88
CA ASN A 238 12.84 3.95 -8.10
C ASN A 238 12.74 3.68 -6.60
N VAL A 239 11.53 3.43 -6.08
CA VAL A 239 11.31 3.26 -4.64
C VAL A 239 11.15 1.79 -4.27
N GLY A 240 10.45 1.00 -5.09
CA GLY A 240 10.16 -0.40 -4.78
C GLY A 240 11.02 -1.43 -5.53
N LEU A 241 11.40 -1.14 -6.78
CA LEU A 241 11.94 -2.14 -7.71
C LEU A 241 13.31 -1.81 -8.31
N ARG A 242 13.88 -0.65 -7.98
CA ARG A 242 15.08 -0.13 -8.65
C ARG A 242 16.19 -1.15 -8.87
N ASP A 243 16.54 -1.89 -7.83
CA ASP A 243 17.66 -2.84 -7.86
C ASP A 243 17.25 -4.22 -8.42
N LYS A 244 16.03 -4.33 -8.93
CA LYS A 244 15.43 -5.57 -9.44
C LYS A 244 14.96 -5.45 -10.89
N LEU A 245 15.31 -4.34 -11.52
CA LEU A 245 15.00 -4.07 -12.93
C LEU A 245 16.28 -4.04 -13.76
N LYS A 246 16.19 -4.64 -14.95
CA LYS A 246 17.16 -4.47 -16.04
C LYS A 246 16.45 -3.74 -17.16
N GLY A 247 16.70 -2.41 -17.26
CA GLY A 247 15.86 -1.54 -18.05
C GLY A 247 14.45 -1.43 -17.47
N ASP A 248 13.44 -1.76 -18.26
CA ASP A 248 12.02 -1.73 -17.90
C ASP A 248 11.43 -3.12 -17.58
N GLU A 249 12.28 -4.15 -17.50
CA GLU A 249 11.87 -5.52 -17.23
C GLU A 249 12.40 -6.00 -15.87
N LEU A 250 11.69 -6.94 -15.25
CA LEU A 250 12.16 -7.57 -14.04
C LEU A 250 13.38 -8.46 -14.34
N ASP A 251 14.47 -8.24 -13.60
CA ASP A 251 15.66 -9.08 -13.70
C ASP A 251 15.44 -10.39 -12.96
N ILE A 252 15.23 -11.48 -13.70
CA ILE A 252 15.00 -12.81 -13.16
C ILE A 252 16.16 -13.23 -12.22
N ASN A 253 17.39 -12.84 -12.49
CA ASN A 253 18.52 -13.22 -11.64
C ASN A 253 18.51 -12.46 -10.30
N ALA A 254 17.97 -11.23 -10.27
CA ALA A 254 17.81 -10.47 -9.03
C ALA A 254 16.62 -10.96 -8.18
N ILE A 255 15.58 -11.55 -8.82
CA ILE A 255 14.35 -11.95 -8.12
C ILE A 255 14.28 -13.45 -7.77
N ARG A 256 14.97 -14.32 -8.50
CA ARG A 256 14.98 -15.79 -8.25
C ARG A 256 15.34 -16.19 -6.82
N PRO A 257 16.37 -15.58 -6.16
CA PRO A 257 16.69 -15.92 -4.77
C PRO A 257 15.54 -15.65 -3.80
N MET A 258 14.68 -14.71 -4.10
CA MET A 258 13.56 -14.33 -3.23
C MET A 258 12.42 -15.35 -3.26
N SER A 259 12.19 -16.00 -4.41
CA SER A 259 11.26 -17.12 -4.50
C SER A 259 11.71 -18.29 -3.61
N LEU A 260 13.01 -18.59 -3.63
CA LEU A 260 13.59 -19.61 -2.76
C LEU A 260 13.42 -19.24 -1.27
N ILE A 261 13.69 -17.99 -0.91
CA ILE A 261 13.50 -17.48 0.46
C ILE A 261 12.05 -17.62 0.89
N SER A 262 11.09 -17.24 0.05
CA SER A 262 9.67 -17.38 0.34
C SER A 262 9.26 -18.84 0.57
N THR A 263 9.75 -19.75 -0.27
CA THR A 263 9.51 -21.19 -0.08
C THR A 263 10.10 -21.67 1.25
N MET A 264 11.34 -21.28 1.58
CA MET A 264 11.99 -21.65 2.84
C MET A 264 11.25 -21.10 4.05
N GLN A 265 10.72 -19.87 3.99
CA GLN A 265 9.89 -19.28 5.05
C GLN A 265 8.59 -20.06 5.29
N GLN A 266 7.95 -20.57 4.23
CA GLN A 266 6.78 -21.45 4.37
C GLN A 266 7.14 -22.74 5.10
N TYR A 267 8.30 -23.34 4.80
CA TYR A 267 8.79 -24.50 5.53
C TYR A 267 9.13 -24.17 6.99
N GLU A 268 9.74 -23.01 7.26
CA GLU A 268 10.03 -22.55 8.63
C GLU A 268 8.75 -22.39 9.44
N THR A 269 7.73 -21.79 8.85
CA THR A 269 6.42 -21.63 9.49
C THR A 269 5.76 -22.98 9.78
N ALA A 270 5.84 -23.93 8.83
CA ALA A 270 5.20 -25.23 8.96
C ALA A 270 5.92 -26.20 9.92
N PHE A 271 7.25 -26.13 10.02
CA PHE A 271 8.09 -27.16 10.69
C PHE A 271 8.98 -26.60 11.81
N GLY A 272 8.97 -25.30 12.07
CA GLY A 272 9.76 -24.68 13.15
C GLY A 272 11.25 -25.03 13.05
N ARG A 273 11.87 -25.47 14.16
CA ARG A 273 13.32 -25.74 14.23
C ARG A 273 13.84 -26.76 13.22
N ASN A 274 13.00 -27.66 12.74
CA ASN A 274 13.39 -28.74 11.82
C ASN A 274 13.15 -28.40 10.35
N TRP A 275 12.76 -27.17 10.04
CA TRP A 275 12.32 -26.74 8.71
C TRP A 275 13.34 -27.01 7.61
N PHE A 276 14.62 -26.74 7.86
CA PHE A 276 15.65 -26.86 6.83
C PHE A 276 15.92 -28.32 6.43
N GLN A 277 16.03 -29.20 7.43
CA GLN A 277 16.19 -30.63 7.16
C GLN A 277 14.98 -31.22 6.45
N THR A 278 13.78 -30.81 6.86
CA THR A 278 12.54 -31.25 6.23
C THR A 278 12.42 -30.74 4.79
N TYR A 279 12.80 -29.47 4.55
CA TYR A 279 12.88 -28.91 3.20
C TYR A 279 13.81 -29.71 2.30
N LEU A 280 15.07 -29.97 2.73
CA LEU A 280 16.04 -30.75 1.96
C LEU A 280 15.55 -32.17 1.69
N LYS A 281 14.96 -32.82 2.69
CA LYS A 281 14.36 -34.14 2.55
C LYS A 281 13.24 -34.17 1.50
N HIS A 282 12.32 -33.23 1.55
CA HIS A 282 11.22 -33.19 0.60
C HIS A 282 11.69 -32.84 -0.81
N GLN A 283 12.62 -31.89 -0.97
CA GLN A 283 13.22 -31.58 -2.27
C GLN A 283 13.96 -32.81 -2.85
N GLY A 284 14.73 -33.53 -2.03
CA GLY A 284 15.39 -34.76 -2.42
C GLY A 284 14.40 -35.85 -2.87
N ILE A 285 13.30 -36.03 -2.17
CA ILE A 285 12.24 -36.99 -2.55
C ILE A 285 11.63 -36.61 -3.90
N VAL A 286 11.25 -35.35 -4.10
CA VAL A 286 10.67 -34.86 -5.35
C VAL A 286 11.65 -35.10 -6.51
N SER A 287 12.89 -34.67 -6.36
CA SER A 287 13.92 -34.85 -7.38
C SER A 287 14.16 -36.31 -7.74
N LEU A 288 14.21 -37.23 -6.75
CA LEU A 288 14.36 -38.66 -6.99
C LEU A 288 13.13 -39.25 -7.70
N VAL A 289 11.91 -38.78 -7.35
CA VAL A 289 10.70 -39.27 -8.02
C VAL A 289 10.61 -38.78 -9.47
N GLU A 290 11.04 -37.54 -9.74
CA GLU A 290 11.15 -37.02 -11.11
C GLU A 290 12.16 -37.80 -11.94
N GLN A 291 13.26 -38.20 -11.33
CA GLN A 291 14.34 -38.96 -12.01
C GLN A 291 13.99 -40.45 -12.23
N TYR A 292 13.38 -41.11 -11.24
CA TYR A 292 13.27 -42.58 -11.22
C TYR A 292 11.83 -43.11 -11.15
N SER A 293 10.83 -42.30 -11.06
CA SER A 293 9.44 -42.63 -10.71
C SER A 293 9.24 -43.10 -9.25
N LEU A 294 8.02 -42.89 -8.76
CA LEU A 294 7.67 -43.28 -7.38
C LEU A 294 7.77 -44.78 -7.14
N ASP A 295 7.31 -45.58 -8.10
CA ASP A 295 7.29 -47.04 -7.92
C ASP A 295 8.72 -47.63 -7.95
N THR A 296 9.60 -47.10 -8.81
CA THR A 296 11.02 -47.47 -8.81
C THR A 296 11.69 -47.11 -7.49
N LEU A 297 11.40 -45.93 -6.95
CA LEU A 297 11.97 -45.52 -5.66
C LEU A 297 11.47 -46.37 -4.50
N VAL A 298 10.19 -46.77 -4.50
CA VAL A 298 9.64 -47.69 -3.49
C VAL A 298 10.32 -49.07 -3.55
N ILE A 299 10.58 -49.60 -4.74
CA ILE A 299 11.30 -50.88 -4.92
C ILE A 299 12.73 -50.76 -4.39
N ALA A 300 13.47 -49.76 -4.80
CA ALA A 300 14.85 -49.56 -4.38
C ALA A 300 14.98 -49.40 -2.84
N LEU A 301 14.11 -48.62 -2.21
CA LEU A 301 14.09 -48.43 -0.75
C LEU A 301 13.72 -49.75 -0.02
N ALA A 302 12.84 -50.55 -0.61
CA ALA A 302 12.49 -51.86 -0.08
C ALA A 302 13.65 -52.86 -0.15
N GLU A 303 14.46 -52.85 -1.20
CA GLU A 303 15.64 -53.69 -1.36
C GLU A 303 16.77 -53.31 -0.40
N VAL A 304 17.06 -52.03 -0.25
CA VAL A 304 18.09 -51.54 0.68
C VAL A 304 17.73 -51.83 2.14
N GLY A 305 16.45 -51.87 2.49
CA GLY A 305 15.93 -52.17 3.83
C GLY A 305 15.99 -53.63 4.25
N GLY A 306 16.63 -54.54 3.47
CA GLY A 306 16.85 -55.93 3.85
C GLY A 306 16.06 -56.99 3.08
N GLY A 307 15.59 -56.70 1.90
CA GLY A 307 15.26 -57.72 0.85
C GLY A 307 13.97 -58.52 1.01
N LYS A 308 13.33 -58.58 2.15
CA LYS A 308 12.05 -59.28 2.37
C LYS A 308 10.97 -58.41 2.96
N GLN A 309 10.87 -57.18 2.48
CA GLN A 309 9.80 -56.33 2.99
C GLN A 309 8.44 -56.81 2.52
N SER A 310 7.53 -56.92 3.49
CA SER A 310 6.17 -57.35 3.25
C SER A 310 5.44 -56.33 2.36
N LYS A 311 4.35 -56.74 1.71
CA LYS A 311 3.47 -55.88 0.94
C LYS A 311 3.03 -54.66 1.77
N VAL A 312 2.90 -54.83 3.08
CA VAL A 312 2.52 -53.80 4.05
C VAL A 312 3.62 -52.73 4.18
N GLU A 313 4.90 -53.12 4.23
CA GLU A 313 6.00 -52.15 4.35
C GLU A 313 6.21 -51.35 3.08
N ARG A 314 6.10 -51.97 1.90
CA ARG A 314 6.11 -51.25 0.62
C ARG A 314 4.97 -50.22 0.54
N SER A 315 3.78 -50.57 1.03
CA SER A 315 2.64 -49.67 1.09
C SER A 315 2.91 -48.49 2.03
N ARG A 316 3.55 -48.73 3.19
CA ARG A 316 3.93 -47.64 4.12
C ARG A 316 4.97 -46.70 3.52
N ILE A 317 6.03 -47.25 2.86
CA ILE A 317 7.02 -46.45 2.16
C ILE A 317 6.34 -45.55 1.10
N LYS A 318 5.48 -46.17 0.28
CA LYS A 318 4.72 -45.42 -0.76
C LYS A 318 3.83 -44.31 -0.17
N ALA A 319 3.16 -44.59 0.94
CA ALA A 319 2.34 -43.59 1.64
C ALA A 319 3.21 -42.43 2.16
N THR A 320 4.35 -42.73 2.82
CA THR A 320 5.27 -41.69 3.33
C THR A 320 5.84 -40.81 2.22
N LEU A 321 6.21 -41.39 1.08
CA LEU A 321 6.71 -40.64 -0.07
C LEU A 321 5.62 -39.77 -0.69
N ASN A 322 4.40 -40.32 -0.84
CA ASN A 322 3.25 -39.56 -1.35
C ASN A 322 2.90 -38.40 -0.45
N ASP A 323 2.91 -38.60 0.88
CA ASP A 323 2.60 -37.52 1.84
C ASP A 323 3.68 -36.42 1.76
N ALA A 324 4.97 -36.79 1.64
CA ALA A 324 6.04 -35.82 1.45
C ALA A 324 5.90 -35.04 0.12
N ILE A 325 5.54 -35.74 -0.97
CA ILE A 325 5.28 -35.12 -2.28
C ILE A 325 4.07 -34.18 -2.19
N LYS A 326 2.94 -34.66 -1.66
CA LYS A 326 1.72 -33.84 -1.50
C LYS A 326 1.98 -32.59 -0.67
N LEU A 327 2.74 -32.73 0.42
CA LEU A 327 3.05 -31.62 1.30
C LEU A 327 4.03 -30.64 0.63
N ASN A 328 5.07 -31.13 -0.03
CA ASN A 328 5.96 -30.29 -0.84
C ASN A 328 5.16 -29.57 -1.92
N THR A 329 4.33 -30.30 -2.66
CA THR A 329 3.41 -29.76 -3.64
C THR A 329 2.54 -28.67 -3.03
N ARG A 330 1.87 -28.90 -1.89
CA ARG A 330 1.04 -27.90 -1.21
C ARG A 330 1.82 -26.67 -0.75
N LEU A 331 3.09 -26.83 -0.33
CA LEU A 331 3.95 -25.73 0.11
C LEU A 331 4.67 -25.02 -1.06
N THR A 332 4.75 -25.69 -2.24
CA THR A 332 5.40 -25.14 -3.43
C THR A 332 4.46 -24.93 -4.62
N GLN A 333 3.30 -25.61 -4.65
CA GLN A 333 2.24 -25.47 -5.66
C GLN A 333 1.19 -24.45 -5.18
N GLY A 334 1.52 -23.30 -5.16
CA GLY A 334 0.72 -22.15 -5.44
C GLY A 334 1.45 -21.44 -6.57
N ARG A 335 0.83 -20.48 -7.14
CA ARG A 335 1.48 -19.51 -7.98
C ARG A 335 2.74 -19.05 -7.23
N SER A 336 3.90 -19.13 -7.87
CA SER A 336 5.15 -18.80 -7.19
C SER A 336 5.18 -17.32 -6.79
N SER A 337 5.94 -16.97 -5.78
CA SER A 337 6.14 -15.55 -5.44
C SER A 337 6.63 -14.72 -6.63
N LEU A 338 7.35 -15.36 -7.57
CA LEU A 338 7.80 -14.73 -8.81
C LEU A 338 6.64 -14.40 -9.75
N ASP A 339 5.63 -15.29 -9.86
CA ASP A 339 4.46 -15.06 -10.72
C ASP A 339 3.62 -13.91 -10.18
N TYR A 340 3.44 -13.82 -8.85
CA TYR A 340 2.75 -12.71 -8.21
C TYR A 340 3.47 -11.37 -8.44
N ILE A 341 4.79 -11.36 -8.30
CA ILE A 341 5.62 -10.17 -8.50
C ILE A 341 5.60 -9.74 -9.96
N HIS A 342 5.72 -10.70 -10.88
CA HIS A 342 5.70 -10.44 -12.31
C HIS A 342 4.35 -9.85 -12.73
N GLU A 343 3.24 -10.48 -12.35
CA GLU A 343 1.91 -9.93 -12.65
C GLU A 343 1.69 -8.57 -12.02
N PHE A 344 2.05 -8.40 -10.74
CA PHE A 344 1.95 -7.11 -10.07
C PHE A 344 2.67 -6.02 -10.87
N TYR A 345 3.93 -6.26 -11.26
CA TYR A 345 4.70 -5.29 -12.01
C TYR A 345 4.08 -4.99 -13.37
N GLU A 346 3.72 -6.02 -14.14
CA GLU A 346 3.11 -5.87 -15.47
C GLU A 346 1.78 -5.10 -15.40
N GLN A 347 0.94 -5.39 -14.43
CA GLN A 347 -0.35 -4.73 -14.29
C GLN A 347 -0.21 -3.25 -13.87
N PHE A 348 0.69 -2.94 -12.96
CA PHE A 348 0.82 -1.58 -12.43
C PHE A 348 1.74 -0.67 -13.24
N LYS A 349 2.67 -1.19 -14.04
CA LYS A 349 3.50 -0.36 -14.94
C LYS A 349 2.74 0.17 -16.15
N GLN A 350 1.68 -0.52 -16.59
CA GLN A 350 0.92 -0.12 -17.77
C GLN A 350 0.34 1.29 -17.61
N ALA A 351 0.41 2.09 -18.68
CA ALA A 351 -0.34 3.33 -18.77
C ALA A 351 -1.85 3.05 -18.69
N VAL A 352 -2.61 4.04 -18.34
CA VAL A 352 -4.09 3.95 -18.26
C VAL A 352 -4.69 4.14 -19.63
#